data_3d6d0ca8a04eeb251919bdeffa5c46f9
#
_entry.id   3d6d0ca8a04eeb251919bdeffa5c46f9
#
_cell.length_a   1.000
_cell.length_b   1.000
_cell.length_c   1.000
_cell.angle_alpha   90.00
_cell.angle_beta   90.00
_cell.angle_gamma   90.00
#
_symmetry.space_group_name_H-M   'P 1'
#
loop_
_entity.id
_entity.type
_entity.pdbx_description
1 polymer ?
#
loop_
_entity_poly.entity_id
_entity_poly.type
_entity_poly.pdbx_seq_one_letter_code
_entity_poly.pdbx_strand_id
1 'polypeptide(L)'
;MCIKIMKKLIFFLFVLLSFNAYSQSPSNFTYQSVVRDGSGKLLSNKEISFRISVLKNSESGQVVFEEEHSVTTNINGLATLIVGKGSGNDDLGDIDWGDGSYFLKVEIDPEGGFNF
;
A
#
# COMPACT_ATOMS: atom_id res chain seq x y z
N MET A 1 25.82 34.95 -33.94
CA MET A 1 26.36 34.77 -32.59
C MET A 1 25.29 34.43 -31.56
N CYS A 2 24.14 35.11 -31.53
CA CYS A 2 23.08 34.85 -30.56
C CYS A 2 22.48 33.43 -30.66
N ILE A 3 22.44 32.81 -31.84
CA ILE A 3 21.86 31.48 -32.08
C ILE A 3 22.66 30.37 -31.39
N LYS A 4 24.02 30.48 -31.30
CA LYS A 4 24.88 29.49 -30.62
C LYS A 4 24.68 29.52 -29.11
N ILE A 5 24.49 30.70 -28.53
CA ILE A 5 24.24 30.86 -27.08
C ILE A 5 22.85 30.33 -26.71
N MET A 6 21.84 30.58 -27.54
CA MET A 6 20.47 30.10 -27.35
C MET A 6 20.41 28.56 -27.36
N LYS A 7 21.13 27.90 -28.27
CA LYS A 7 21.17 26.44 -28.35
C LYS A 7 21.82 25.82 -27.11
N LYS A 8 22.87 26.43 -26.54
CA LYS A 8 23.47 25.97 -25.30
C LYS A 8 22.60 26.19 -24.08
N LEU A 9 21.84 27.29 -24.05
CA LEU A 9 20.86 27.58 -22.98
C LEU A 9 19.72 26.61 -23.00
N ILE A 10 19.17 26.26 -24.17
CA ILE A 10 18.07 25.28 -24.33
C ILE A 10 18.55 23.89 -23.90
N PHE A 11 19.76 23.50 -24.27
CA PHE A 11 20.34 22.21 -23.86
C PHE A 11 20.53 22.14 -22.34
N PHE A 12 21.03 23.20 -21.72
CA PHE A 12 21.21 23.29 -20.27
C PHE A 12 19.88 23.25 -19.52
N LEU A 13 18.87 23.93 -20.03
CA LEU A 13 17.51 23.92 -19.49
C LEU A 13 16.88 22.51 -19.59
N PHE A 14 17.10 21.80 -20.69
CA PHE A 14 16.59 20.44 -20.87
C PHE A 14 17.25 19.45 -19.90
N VAL A 15 18.55 19.59 -19.62
CA VAL A 15 19.26 18.78 -18.63
C VAL A 15 18.73 19.06 -17.23
N LEU A 16 18.45 20.31 -16.87
CA LEU A 16 17.86 20.67 -15.57
C LEU A 16 16.47 20.07 -15.36
N LEU A 17 15.65 20.02 -16.40
CA LEU A 17 14.31 19.41 -16.32
C LEU A 17 14.35 17.89 -16.12
N SER A 18 15.39 17.22 -16.60
CA SER A 18 15.54 15.76 -16.44
C SER A 18 15.90 15.32 -15.01
N PHE A 19 16.37 16.23 -14.15
CA PHE A 19 16.68 15.93 -12.74
C PHE A 19 15.46 15.96 -11.82
N ASN A 20 14.30 16.41 -12.29
CA ASN A 20 13.09 16.52 -11.47
C ASN A 20 12.20 15.26 -11.50
N ALA A 21 12.62 14.20 -12.18
CA ALA A 21 11.91 12.93 -12.22
C ALA A 21 12.29 12.07 -11.01
N TYR A 22 11.82 12.45 -9.83
CA TYR A 22 11.92 11.59 -8.65
C TYR A 22 10.84 10.50 -8.71
N SER A 23 11.27 9.25 -8.70
CA SER A 23 10.39 8.13 -8.43
C SER A 23 10.04 8.14 -6.95
N GLN A 24 8.80 8.48 -6.62
CA GLN A 24 8.30 8.42 -5.26
C GLN A 24 7.85 7.00 -4.93
N SER A 25 8.14 6.53 -3.71
CA SER A 25 7.58 5.29 -3.20
C SER A 25 6.05 5.40 -3.12
N PRO A 26 5.29 4.34 -3.49
CA PRO A 26 3.85 4.39 -3.37
C PRO A 26 3.44 4.61 -1.91
N SER A 27 2.50 5.53 -1.69
CA SER A 27 1.94 5.82 -0.37
C SER A 27 0.70 4.97 -0.07
N ASN A 28 0.19 4.25 -1.04
CA ASN A 28 -0.94 3.34 -0.88
C ASN A 28 -1.01 2.35 -2.06
N PHE A 29 -1.74 1.26 -1.85
CA PHE A 29 -2.09 0.31 -2.90
C PHE A 29 -3.40 -0.39 -2.55
N THR A 30 -4.09 -0.90 -3.57
CA THR A 30 -5.35 -1.63 -3.40
C THR A 30 -5.10 -3.09 -3.08
N TYR A 31 -5.80 -3.60 -2.06
CA TYR A 31 -5.86 -5.01 -1.72
C TYR A 31 -7.28 -5.52 -1.85
N GLN A 32 -7.47 -6.67 -2.49
CA GLN A 32 -8.76 -7.33 -2.64
C GLN A 32 -8.68 -8.79 -2.24
N SER A 33 -9.74 -9.28 -1.60
CA SER A 33 -9.82 -10.67 -1.17
C SER A 33 -11.28 -11.13 -1.16
N VAL A 34 -11.50 -12.38 -1.55
CA VAL A 34 -12.79 -13.06 -1.32
C VAL A 34 -12.73 -13.71 0.05
N VAL A 35 -13.64 -13.33 0.94
CA VAL A 35 -13.62 -13.77 2.32
C VAL A 35 -14.65 -14.88 2.52
N ARG A 36 -14.17 -15.99 3.13
CA ARG A 36 -14.97 -17.16 3.47
C ARG A 36 -14.86 -17.44 4.96
N ASP A 37 -15.91 -18.07 5.52
CA ASP A 37 -15.84 -18.58 6.90
C ASP A 37 -15.05 -19.90 6.99
N GLY A 38 -14.93 -20.46 8.19
CA GLY A 38 -14.19 -21.69 8.42
C GLY A 38 -14.78 -22.92 7.73
N SER A 39 -16.02 -22.86 7.25
CA SER A 39 -16.68 -23.91 6.47
C SER A 39 -16.58 -23.72 4.97
N GLY A 40 -15.93 -22.62 4.52
CA GLY A 40 -15.78 -22.29 3.11
C GLY A 40 -16.94 -21.49 2.52
N LYS A 41 -17.90 -21.06 3.33
CA LYS A 41 -19.03 -20.25 2.89
C LYS A 41 -18.62 -18.80 2.70
N LEU A 42 -19.07 -18.17 1.60
CA LEU A 42 -18.85 -16.75 1.35
C LEU A 42 -19.46 -15.87 2.45
N LEU A 43 -18.69 -14.89 2.94
CA LEU A 43 -19.20 -13.86 3.84
C LEU A 43 -19.72 -12.69 3.01
N SER A 44 -20.98 -12.76 2.60
CA SER A 44 -21.61 -11.76 1.72
C SER A 44 -22.23 -10.62 2.52
N ASN A 45 -22.05 -9.40 2.02
CA ASN A 45 -22.67 -8.19 2.59
C ASN A 45 -22.41 -8.05 4.10
N LYS A 46 -21.22 -8.39 4.56
CA LYS A 46 -20.86 -8.42 5.96
C LYS A 46 -19.72 -7.44 6.25
N GLU A 47 -19.81 -6.74 7.38
CA GLU A 47 -18.74 -5.91 7.89
C GLU A 47 -17.67 -6.78 8.54
N ILE A 48 -16.43 -6.63 8.07
CA ILE A 48 -15.27 -7.43 8.46
C ILE A 48 -14.12 -6.49 8.80
N SER A 49 -13.34 -6.85 9.82
CA SER A 49 -12.14 -6.10 10.18
C SER A 49 -10.89 -6.77 9.62
N PHE A 50 -9.96 -5.94 9.18
CA PHE A 50 -8.66 -6.35 8.66
C PHE A 50 -7.55 -5.65 9.44
N ARG A 51 -6.48 -6.38 9.72
CA ARG A 51 -5.21 -5.78 10.13
C ARG A 51 -4.17 -6.08 9.07
N ILE A 52 -3.59 -5.03 8.53
CA ILE A 52 -2.57 -5.09 7.49
C ILE A 52 -1.25 -4.71 8.13
N SER A 53 -0.26 -5.59 8.01
CA SER A 53 1.09 -5.33 8.51
C SER A 53 2.11 -5.56 7.40
N VAL A 54 3.15 -4.73 7.38
CA VAL A 54 4.31 -4.94 6.52
C VAL A 54 5.47 -5.36 7.41
N LEU A 55 6.07 -6.51 7.09
CA LEU A 55 7.17 -7.11 7.82
C LEU A 55 8.46 -7.00 7.00
N LYS A 56 9.55 -6.71 7.66
CA LYS A 56 10.86 -6.55 7.00
C LYS A 56 11.69 -7.83 7.12
N ASN A 57 12.30 -8.24 6.01
CA ASN A 57 13.30 -9.29 5.87
C ASN A 57 12.78 -10.73 5.95
N SER A 58 11.71 -11.02 6.70
CA SER A 58 11.13 -12.36 6.80
C SER A 58 9.66 -12.31 7.18
N GLU A 59 8.97 -13.43 7.07
CA GLU A 59 7.56 -13.57 7.45
C GLU A 59 7.33 -13.35 8.96
N SER A 60 8.37 -13.49 9.76
CA SER A 60 8.36 -13.22 11.21
C SER A 60 9.23 -12.01 11.56
N GLY A 61 9.52 -11.17 10.60
CA GLY A 61 10.38 -10.01 10.76
C GLY A 61 9.74 -8.87 11.53
N GLN A 62 10.49 -7.78 11.64
CA GLN A 62 10.02 -6.58 12.31
C GLN A 62 8.85 -5.96 11.54
N VAL A 63 7.79 -5.61 12.28
CA VAL A 63 6.68 -4.83 11.73
C VAL A 63 7.14 -3.40 11.52
N VAL A 64 7.13 -2.95 10.26
CA VAL A 64 7.52 -1.59 9.88
C VAL A 64 6.31 -0.72 9.54
N PHE A 65 5.15 -1.33 9.39
CA PHE A 65 3.89 -0.65 9.13
C PHE A 65 2.74 -1.52 9.62
N GLU A 66 1.74 -0.91 10.23
CA GLU A 66 0.52 -1.60 10.67
C GLU A 66 -0.66 -0.65 10.62
N GLU A 67 -1.79 -1.13 10.08
CA GLU A 67 -3.05 -0.42 10.09
C GLU A 67 -4.23 -1.36 10.16
N GLU A 68 -5.40 -0.83 10.53
CA GLU A 68 -6.63 -1.56 10.62
C GLU A 68 -7.68 -0.97 9.67
N HIS A 69 -8.55 -1.83 9.17
CA HIS A 69 -9.64 -1.47 8.27
C HIS A 69 -10.93 -2.14 8.71
N SER A 70 -12.05 -1.44 8.54
CA SER A 70 -13.39 -2.00 8.61
C SER A 70 -13.98 -1.93 7.21
N VAL A 71 -14.35 -3.06 6.64
CA VAL A 71 -14.79 -3.18 5.25
C VAL A 71 -16.04 -4.03 5.17
N THR A 72 -17.02 -3.59 4.40
CA THR A 72 -18.21 -4.41 4.10
C THR A 72 -17.98 -5.15 2.79
N THR A 73 -18.07 -6.48 2.83
CA THR A 73 -17.97 -7.32 1.63
C THR A 73 -19.17 -7.10 0.72
N ASN A 74 -18.99 -7.35 -0.58
CA ASN A 74 -20.11 -7.37 -1.51
C ASN A 74 -20.85 -8.73 -1.47
N ILE A 75 -21.84 -8.89 -2.34
CA ILE A 75 -22.64 -10.13 -2.41
C ILE A 75 -21.80 -11.38 -2.72
N ASN A 76 -20.65 -11.20 -3.38
CA ASN A 76 -19.74 -12.29 -3.70
C ASN A 76 -18.66 -12.51 -2.64
N GLY A 77 -18.77 -11.87 -1.49
CA GLY A 77 -17.78 -11.97 -0.42
C GLY A 77 -16.49 -11.18 -0.68
N LEU A 78 -16.46 -10.33 -1.70
CA LEU A 78 -15.28 -9.55 -2.05
C LEU A 78 -15.12 -8.37 -1.10
N ALA A 79 -13.97 -8.29 -0.45
CA ALA A 79 -13.52 -7.14 0.31
C ALA A 79 -12.47 -6.38 -0.49
N THR A 80 -12.61 -5.07 -0.56
CA THR A 80 -11.65 -4.16 -1.19
C THR A 80 -11.24 -3.10 -0.20
N LEU A 81 -9.94 -2.94 -0.02
CA LEU A 81 -9.40 -1.89 0.85
C LEU A 81 -8.17 -1.24 0.22
N ILE A 82 -7.88 -0.02 0.65
CA ILE A 82 -6.70 0.70 0.22
C ILE A 82 -5.70 0.70 1.36
N VAL A 83 -4.64 -0.08 1.21
CA VAL A 83 -3.54 -0.12 2.18
C VAL A 83 -2.82 1.22 2.15
N GLY A 84 -2.63 1.82 3.31
CA GLY A 84 -2.14 3.18 3.45
C GLY A 84 -3.23 4.20 3.81
N LYS A 85 -4.50 3.80 3.73
CA LYS A 85 -5.67 4.64 4.04
C LYS A 85 -6.48 4.15 5.25
N GLY A 86 -5.98 3.16 5.97
CA GLY A 86 -6.61 2.62 7.16
C GLY A 86 -6.39 3.45 8.42
N SER A 87 -6.81 2.91 9.55
CA SER A 87 -6.62 3.51 10.87
C SER A 87 -5.30 3.07 11.47
N GLY A 88 -4.45 4.01 11.82
CA GLY A 88 -3.13 3.77 12.40
C GLY A 88 -2.28 5.01 12.32
N ASN A 89 -1.09 4.93 12.91
CA ASN A 89 -0.15 6.05 12.99
C ASN A 89 1.02 5.91 12.00
N ASP A 90 1.09 4.80 11.27
CA ASP A 90 2.19 4.52 10.37
C ASP A 90 1.90 5.06 8.96
N ASP A 91 2.96 5.48 8.28
CA ASP A 91 2.90 5.96 6.91
C ASP A 91 3.63 4.97 6.00
N LEU A 92 2.92 4.41 5.03
CA LEU A 92 3.48 3.48 4.06
C LEU A 92 4.60 4.13 3.23
N GLY A 93 4.51 5.45 3.03
CA GLY A 93 5.54 6.23 2.33
C GLY A 93 6.86 6.34 3.07
N ASP A 94 6.89 6.05 4.38
CA ASP A 94 8.12 6.09 5.18
C ASP A 94 8.96 4.83 5.05
N ILE A 95 8.45 3.78 4.39
CA ILE A 95 9.18 2.54 4.17
C ILE A 95 10.21 2.73 3.07
N ASP A 96 11.47 2.41 3.37
CA ASP A 96 12.52 2.32 2.35
C ASP A 96 12.47 0.95 1.68
N TRP A 97 11.64 0.86 0.64
CA TRP A 97 11.40 -0.40 -0.08
C TRP A 97 12.65 -0.98 -0.75
N GLY A 98 13.66 -0.16 -0.97
CA GLY A 98 14.95 -0.59 -1.53
C GLY A 98 15.89 -1.22 -0.51
N ASP A 99 15.58 -1.15 0.78
CA ASP A 99 16.46 -1.55 1.89
C ASP A 99 16.12 -2.95 2.44
N GLY A 100 15.70 -3.87 1.58
CA GLY A 100 15.44 -5.25 1.99
C GLY A 100 14.24 -5.88 1.30
N SER A 101 13.85 -7.04 1.80
CA SER A 101 12.64 -7.74 1.41
C SER A 101 11.50 -7.40 2.36
N TYR A 102 10.29 -7.27 1.83
CA TYR A 102 9.11 -6.92 2.62
C TYR A 102 8.00 -7.93 2.37
N PHE A 103 7.25 -8.22 3.42
CA PHE A 103 6.15 -9.19 3.41
C PHE A 103 4.88 -8.52 3.89
N LEU A 104 3.79 -8.79 3.20
CA LEU A 104 2.46 -8.32 3.62
C LEU A 104 1.80 -9.40 4.47
N LYS A 105 1.40 -9.02 5.67
CA LYS A 105 0.62 -9.87 6.56
C LYS A 105 -0.80 -9.34 6.62
N VAL A 106 -1.76 -10.20 6.35
CA VAL A 106 -3.19 -9.87 6.40
C VAL A 106 -3.84 -10.73 7.47
N GLU A 107 -4.44 -10.08 8.46
CA GLU A 107 -5.23 -10.72 9.50
C GLU A 107 -6.67 -10.27 9.38
N ILE A 108 -7.62 -11.18 9.61
CA ILE A 108 -9.04 -10.92 9.41
C ILE A 108 -9.79 -11.31 10.67
N ASP A 109 -10.66 -10.42 11.16
CA ASP A 109 -11.72 -10.77 12.09
C ASP A 109 -13.05 -10.79 11.33
N PRO A 110 -13.59 -11.98 11.04
CA PRO A 110 -14.84 -12.10 10.28
C PRO A 110 -16.07 -11.58 11.04
N GLU A 111 -15.95 -11.33 12.34
CA GLU A 111 -17.02 -10.76 13.15
C GLU A 111 -16.96 -9.22 13.24
N GLY A 112 -15.96 -8.59 12.64
CA GLY A 112 -15.81 -7.14 12.62
C GLY A 112 -15.34 -6.50 13.93
N GLY A 113 -14.75 -7.27 14.83
CA GLY A 113 -14.43 -6.84 16.19
C GLY A 113 -12.96 -6.53 16.46
N PHE A 114 -12.09 -6.58 15.46
CA PHE A 114 -10.63 -6.38 15.63
C PHE A 114 -9.95 -7.38 16.57
N ASN A 115 -10.50 -8.58 16.69
CA ASN A 115 -9.90 -9.70 17.42
C ASN A 115 -9.14 -10.59 16.42
N PHE A 116 -7.89 -10.25 16.23
CA PHE A 116 -7.04 -10.92 15.24
C PHE A 116 -6.23 -12.09 15.84
#